data_0fea8c4ca5df1c320a5a0b971db379a4
#
_entry.id   0fea8c4ca5df1c320a5a0b971db379a4
#
_cell.length_a   1.000
_cell.length_b   1.000
_cell.length_c   1.000
_cell.angle_alpha   90.00
_cell.angle_beta   90.00
_cell.angle_gamma   90.00
#
_symmetry.space_group_name_H-M   'P 1'
#
loop_
_entity.id
_entity.type
_entity.pdbx_description
1 polymer ?
#
loop_
_entity_poly.entity_id
_entity_poly.type
_entity_poly.pdbx_seq_one_letter_code
_entity_poly.pdbx_strand_id
1 'polypeptide(L)'
;VEKTIFLKQNSFYKFGNEKIVFFVLKIYFLGTGTSQGIPIIGNDHPVCLSQDPKDKRLRVSVWITWDNHSYVIDCGPDFRQQMLSCGCTKLDGILFTHEHADHTAGLDDIRPFCHRQGRIPIFADQRTFESVKKRFYYIFETENRYPGAPEVETFLISENQCFTIGNKKVVPIKVMHGKMPILGFRIDDFVYITDAKEVEDSELEKLKNVRVLVVNALRQTPHDTHFSLSESLDFIEKVKPQKAYLTHISPMLGFHKEVQKTLPKNVFLAYDNLIVDMN
;
A
#
# COMPACT_ATOMS: atom_id res chain seq x y z
N VAL A 1 16.45 -4.20 32.11
CA VAL A 1 15.35 -4.21 31.12
C VAL A 1 14.93 -2.75 30.95
N GLU A 2 15.57 -2.03 30.03
CA GLU A 2 15.21 -0.65 29.68
C GLU A 2 13.97 -0.64 28.79
N LYS A 3 12.93 0.02 29.26
CA LYS A 3 11.75 0.35 28.46
C LYS A 3 12.09 1.53 27.55
N THR A 4 12.29 1.24 26.27
CA THR A 4 12.41 2.30 25.24
C THR A 4 11.05 2.98 25.09
N ILE A 5 10.94 4.20 25.61
CA ILE A 5 9.79 5.07 25.45
C ILE A 5 9.89 5.71 24.07
N PHE A 6 9.00 5.38 23.15
CA PHE A 6 8.84 6.08 21.88
C PHE A 6 8.35 7.51 22.15
N LEU A 7 9.25 8.47 22.06
CA LEU A 7 8.92 9.90 22.10
C LEU A 7 8.23 10.28 20.79
N LYS A 8 7.01 10.80 20.90
CA LYS A 8 6.27 11.44 19.80
C LYS A 8 7.04 12.69 19.37
N GLN A 9 7.69 12.66 18.21
CA GLN A 9 8.19 13.87 17.57
C GLN A 9 7.05 14.53 16.80
N ASN A 10 6.45 15.56 17.39
CA ASN A 10 5.55 16.49 16.72
C ASN A 10 6.36 17.70 16.26
N SER A 11 6.31 18.05 14.98
CA SER A 11 6.90 19.31 14.48
C SER A 11 6.00 20.48 14.87
N PHE A 12 6.50 21.41 15.68
CA PHE A 12 5.75 22.59 16.15
C PHE A 12 6.18 23.83 15.37
N TYR A 13 5.24 24.53 14.74
CA TYR A 13 5.41 25.90 14.28
C TYR A 13 4.52 26.83 15.09
N LYS A 14 5.08 27.92 15.62
CA LYS A 14 4.32 28.95 16.36
C LYS A 14 3.80 30.00 15.38
N PHE A 15 2.48 30.14 15.25
CA PHE A 15 1.83 31.34 14.74
C PHE A 15 0.86 31.86 15.81
N GLY A 16 1.22 32.93 16.47
CA GLY A 16 0.44 33.46 17.59
C GLY A 16 0.47 32.58 18.85
N ASN A 17 -0.54 32.69 19.70
CA ASN A 17 -0.67 31.90 20.95
C ASN A 17 -1.29 30.52 20.77
N GLU A 18 -1.68 30.12 19.57
CA GLU A 18 -2.20 28.77 19.28
C GLU A 18 -1.12 27.86 18.74
N LYS A 19 -0.95 26.70 19.35
CA LYS A 19 -0.12 25.61 18.81
C LYS A 19 -0.90 24.91 17.70
N ILE A 20 -0.62 25.26 16.44
CA ILE A 20 -1.12 24.48 15.31
C ILE A 20 -0.27 23.22 15.24
N VAL A 21 -0.84 22.09 15.64
CA VAL A 21 -0.24 20.77 15.48
C VAL A 21 -0.61 20.29 14.09
N PHE A 22 0.32 20.37 13.15
CA PHE A 22 0.15 19.71 11.85
C PHE A 22 0.41 18.22 12.06
N PHE A 23 -0.63 17.43 11.94
CA PHE A 23 -0.52 15.97 11.96
C PHE A 23 -0.10 15.49 10.58
N VAL A 24 1.11 15.00 10.51
CA VAL A 24 1.75 14.60 9.26
C VAL A 24 1.28 13.21 8.85
N LEU A 25 0.91 13.06 7.58
CA LEU A 25 0.66 11.75 7.00
C LEU A 25 1.97 10.93 7.01
N LYS A 26 1.93 9.73 7.59
CA LYS A 26 3.03 8.77 7.61
C LYS A 26 2.67 7.55 6.79
N ILE A 27 3.62 7.10 6.01
CA ILE A 27 3.48 5.94 5.14
C ILE A 27 4.47 4.88 5.62
N TYR A 28 3.97 3.72 6.00
CA TYR A 28 4.75 2.56 6.39
C TYR A 28 4.66 1.52 5.27
N PHE A 29 5.77 1.17 4.66
CA PHE A 29 5.82 0.09 3.68
C PHE A 29 5.80 -1.25 4.43
N LEU A 30 4.66 -1.91 4.45
CA LEU A 30 4.47 -3.18 5.15
C LEU A 30 5.06 -4.36 4.38
N GLY A 31 5.03 -4.27 3.06
CA GLY A 31 5.64 -5.19 2.14
C GLY A 31 5.87 -4.49 0.81
N THR A 32 6.90 -4.91 0.09
CA THR A 32 7.35 -4.26 -1.15
C THR A 32 7.63 -5.24 -2.28
N GLY A 33 7.35 -6.51 -2.05
CA GLY A 33 7.53 -7.60 -3.00
C GLY A 33 6.31 -7.83 -3.89
N THR A 34 6.53 -8.52 -4.99
CA THR A 34 5.52 -9.02 -5.92
C THR A 34 4.67 -10.14 -5.29
N SER A 35 3.74 -10.70 -6.05
CA SER A 35 2.75 -11.71 -5.60
C SER A 35 3.32 -12.94 -4.88
N GLN A 36 4.58 -13.29 -5.11
CA GLN A 36 5.24 -14.42 -4.46
C GLN A 36 6.13 -14.00 -3.28
N GLY A 37 6.34 -12.69 -3.08
CA GLY A 37 7.33 -12.16 -2.14
C GLY A 37 8.77 -12.48 -2.54
N ILE A 38 9.74 -12.11 -1.70
CA ILE A 38 11.15 -12.48 -1.84
C ILE A 38 11.66 -12.92 -0.45
N PRO A 39 12.22 -14.13 -0.31
CA PRO A 39 12.49 -15.15 -1.32
C PRO A 39 11.23 -15.85 -1.84
N ILE A 40 11.29 -16.32 -3.07
CA ILE A 40 10.27 -17.19 -3.66
C ILE A 40 10.52 -18.63 -3.19
N ILE A 41 9.46 -19.36 -2.86
CA ILE A 41 9.55 -20.75 -2.39
C ILE A 41 10.26 -21.62 -3.43
N GLY A 42 11.34 -22.29 -2.99
CA GLY A 42 12.11 -23.21 -3.84
C GLY A 42 12.94 -22.54 -4.94
N ASN A 43 13.12 -21.22 -4.90
CA ASN A 43 13.86 -20.47 -5.93
C ASN A 43 15.29 -20.16 -5.48
N ASP A 44 16.27 -20.48 -6.32
CA ASP A 44 17.69 -20.31 -6.09
C ASP A 44 18.27 -19.02 -6.72
N HIS A 45 17.42 -18.13 -7.21
CA HIS A 45 17.86 -16.84 -7.74
C HIS A 45 18.72 -16.09 -6.70
N PRO A 46 19.87 -15.49 -7.10
CA PRO A 46 20.78 -14.87 -6.15
C PRO A 46 20.13 -13.85 -5.20
N VAL A 47 19.14 -13.08 -5.65
CA VAL A 47 18.37 -12.16 -4.81
C VAL A 47 17.55 -12.90 -3.74
N CYS A 48 17.00 -14.09 -4.06
CA CYS A 48 16.29 -14.91 -3.08
C CYS A 48 17.23 -15.45 -1.98
N LEU A 49 18.50 -15.66 -2.30
CA LEU A 49 19.55 -16.13 -1.39
C LEU A 49 20.25 -14.99 -0.65
N SER A 50 19.98 -13.73 -0.99
CA SER A 50 20.61 -12.56 -0.37
C SER A 50 20.45 -12.56 1.15
N GLN A 51 21.47 -12.07 1.87
CA GLN A 51 21.42 -11.84 3.31
C GLN A 51 21.06 -10.38 3.65
N ASP A 52 20.97 -9.48 2.65
CA ASP A 52 20.54 -8.11 2.87
C ASP A 52 19.03 -8.11 3.20
N PRO A 53 18.60 -7.58 4.36
CA PRO A 53 17.19 -7.52 4.73
C PRO A 53 16.35 -6.71 3.74
N LYS A 54 16.93 -5.79 2.96
CA LYS A 54 16.22 -5.02 1.94
C LYS A 54 15.90 -5.83 0.69
N ASP A 55 16.52 -6.99 0.51
CA ASP A 55 16.18 -7.96 -0.53
C ASP A 55 15.10 -8.96 -0.08
N LYS A 56 14.74 -8.97 1.21
CA LYS A 56 13.62 -9.78 1.74
C LYS A 56 12.36 -8.93 1.72
N ARG A 57 11.34 -9.41 0.99
CA ARG A 57 10.14 -8.60 0.72
C ARG A 57 8.87 -9.42 0.90
N LEU A 58 8.03 -9.01 1.82
CA LEU A 58 6.64 -9.46 1.92
C LEU A 58 5.82 -8.91 0.77
N ARG A 59 4.63 -9.49 0.53
CA ARG A 59 3.71 -9.00 -0.52
C ARG A 59 3.33 -7.55 -0.26
N VAL A 60 3.18 -6.82 -1.36
CA VAL A 60 2.99 -5.37 -1.33
C VAL A 60 1.78 -4.95 -0.49
N SER A 61 2.02 -3.98 0.39
CA SER A 61 1.00 -3.29 1.19
C SER A 61 1.61 -2.07 1.85
N VAL A 62 0.80 -1.06 2.12
CA VAL A 62 1.21 0.11 2.90
C VAL A 62 0.20 0.42 4.02
N TRP A 63 0.72 0.83 5.16
CA TRP A 63 -0.06 1.37 6.26
C TRP A 63 0.12 2.89 6.30
N ILE A 64 -0.98 3.63 6.31
CA ILE A 64 -0.99 5.08 6.33
C ILE A 64 -1.64 5.57 7.63
N THR A 65 -0.98 6.53 8.27
CA THR A 65 -1.47 7.09 9.54
C THR A 65 -1.36 8.61 9.56
N TRP A 66 -2.32 9.25 10.19
CA TRP A 66 -2.31 10.68 10.54
C TRP A 66 -3.25 10.91 11.71
N ASP A 67 -2.95 11.87 12.57
CA ASP A 67 -3.71 12.10 13.80
C ASP A 67 -3.89 10.78 14.58
N ASN A 68 -5.14 10.35 14.76
CA ASN A 68 -5.51 9.07 15.32
C ASN A 68 -6.09 8.11 14.27
N HIS A 69 -5.90 8.40 12.96
CA HIS A 69 -6.38 7.58 11.86
C HIS A 69 -5.34 6.56 11.41
N SER A 70 -5.81 5.39 11.03
CA SER A 70 -5.00 4.21 10.71
C SER A 70 -5.67 3.39 9.61
N TYR A 71 -5.14 3.45 8.40
CA TYR A 71 -5.69 2.74 7.23
C TYR A 71 -4.60 1.93 6.54
N VAL A 72 -5.00 0.81 5.95
CA VAL A 72 -4.11 -0.03 5.15
C VAL A 72 -4.59 -0.03 3.69
N ILE A 73 -3.66 0.04 2.75
CA ILE A 73 -3.94 -0.23 1.34
C ILE A 73 -3.43 -1.64 1.05
N ASP A 74 -4.35 -2.51 0.68
CA ASP A 74 -4.21 -3.94 0.46
C ASP A 74 -3.86 -4.76 1.72
N CYS A 75 -4.48 -5.92 1.82
CA CYS A 75 -4.41 -6.83 2.95
C CYS A 75 -4.07 -8.24 2.41
N GLY A 76 -2.82 -8.42 2.00
CA GLY A 76 -2.31 -9.66 1.42
C GLY A 76 -2.06 -10.76 2.46
N PRO A 77 -1.55 -11.93 2.03
CA PRO A 77 -1.38 -13.10 2.90
C PRO A 77 -0.35 -12.90 4.03
N ASP A 78 0.48 -11.86 3.95
CA ASP A 78 1.46 -11.51 4.98
C ASP A 78 0.90 -10.53 6.02
N PHE A 79 -0.37 -10.15 5.94
CA PHE A 79 -0.98 -9.07 6.74
C PHE A 79 -0.72 -9.24 8.25
N ARG A 80 -0.91 -10.45 8.78
CA ARG A 80 -0.64 -10.71 10.21
C ARG A 80 0.80 -10.36 10.59
N GLN A 81 1.78 -10.83 9.81
CA GLN A 81 3.20 -10.56 10.08
C GLN A 81 3.51 -9.07 9.93
N GLN A 82 2.93 -8.42 8.94
CA GLN A 82 3.08 -6.99 8.69
C GLN A 82 2.57 -6.15 9.87
N MET A 83 1.36 -6.46 10.37
CA MET A 83 0.79 -5.74 11.52
C MET A 83 1.60 -5.93 12.81
N LEU A 84 2.13 -7.13 13.04
CA LEU A 84 3.01 -7.40 14.17
C LEU A 84 4.33 -6.64 14.07
N SER A 85 4.92 -6.57 12.87
CA SER A 85 6.20 -5.89 12.63
C SER A 85 6.11 -4.38 12.80
N CYS A 86 5.03 -3.76 12.33
CA CYS A 86 4.84 -2.30 12.43
C CYS A 86 4.21 -1.86 13.77
N GLY A 87 3.77 -2.81 14.61
CA GLY A 87 3.13 -2.51 15.89
C GLY A 87 1.75 -1.84 15.74
N CYS A 88 1.03 -2.09 14.64
CA CYS A 88 -0.30 -1.55 14.42
C CYS A 88 -1.29 -2.14 15.44
N THR A 89 -1.91 -1.28 16.23
CA THR A 89 -2.90 -1.68 17.27
C THR A 89 -4.32 -1.25 16.95
N LYS A 90 -4.50 -0.38 15.94
CA LYS A 90 -5.79 0.16 15.52
C LYS A 90 -5.89 0.14 13.99
N LEU A 91 -7.04 -0.23 13.46
CA LEU A 91 -7.31 -0.25 12.02
C LEU A 91 -8.67 0.41 11.76
N ASP A 92 -8.67 1.58 11.13
CA ASP A 92 -9.91 2.30 10.81
C ASP A 92 -10.48 1.92 9.45
N GLY A 93 -9.73 1.18 8.63
CA GLY A 93 -10.24 0.63 7.38
C GLY A 93 -9.14 0.10 6.45
N ILE A 94 -9.59 -0.61 5.41
CA ILE A 94 -8.76 -1.17 4.35
C ILE A 94 -9.27 -0.68 3.00
N LEU A 95 -8.36 -0.16 2.18
CA LEU A 95 -8.62 0.18 0.78
C LEU A 95 -8.05 -0.93 -0.09
N PHE A 96 -8.87 -1.56 -0.92
CA PHE A 96 -8.41 -2.57 -1.86
C PHE A 96 -8.18 -1.97 -3.24
N THR A 97 -7.01 -2.24 -3.81
CA THR A 97 -6.68 -1.83 -5.18
C THR A 97 -7.37 -2.74 -6.19
N HIS A 98 -7.36 -4.05 -5.95
CA HIS A 98 -7.99 -5.06 -6.81
C HIS A 98 -8.11 -6.42 -6.10
N GLU A 99 -8.69 -7.41 -6.80
CA GLU A 99 -9.08 -8.69 -6.23
C GLU A 99 -7.99 -9.77 -6.13
N HIS A 100 -6.77 -9.58 -6.62
CA HIS A 100 -5.75 -10.62 -6.57
C HIS A 100 -5.42 -11.07 -5.15
N ALA A 101 -4.99 -12.31 -5.00
CA ALA A 101 -4.80 -12.92 -3.68
C ALA A 101 -3.70 -12.26 -2.85
N ASP A 102 -2.65 -11.81 -3.48
CA ASP A 102 -1.54 -11.10 -2.84
C ASP A 102 -1.95 -9.74 -2.26
N HIS A 103 -3.12 -9.20 -2.66
CA HIS A 103 -3.69 -7.95 -2.16
C HIS A 103 -4.84 -8.16 -1.16
N THR A 104 -5.47 -9.36 -1.13
CA THR A 104 -6.73 -9.54 -0.40
C THR A 104 -6.76 -10.76 0.52
N ALA A 105 -5.79 -11.71 0.42
CA ALA A 105 -5.89 -13.01 1.12
C ALA A 105 -5.72 -12.94 2.64
N GLY A 106 -5.27 -11.82 3.19
CA GLY A 106 -5.11 -11.60 4.63
C GLY A 106 -6.36 -11.07 5.33
N LEU A 107 -7.50 -10.94 4.65
CA LEU A 107 -8.70 -10.32 5.23
C LEU A 107 -9.20 -11.04 6.50
N ASP A 108 -8.98 -12.34 6.64
CA ASP A 108 -9.37 -13.05 7.85
C ASP A 108 -8.55 -12.64 9.09
N ASP A 109 -7.32 -12.18 8.90
CA ASP A 109 -6.40 -11.76 9.96
C ASP A 109 -6.78 -10.41 10.62
N ILE A 110 -7.86 -9.74 10.15
CA ILE A 110 -8.38 -8.54 10.81
C ILE A 110 -9.19 -8.84 12.09
N ARG A 111 -9.47 -10.10 12.39
CA ARG A 111 -10.25 -10.53 13.57
C ARG A 111 -9.83 -9.85 14.87
N PRO A 112 -8.54 -9.77 15.22
CA PRO A 112 -8.15 -9.12 16.47
C PRO A 112 -8.51 -7.64 16.53
N PHE A 113 -8.58 -6.96 15.38
CA PHE A 113 -9.08 -5.58 15.30
C PHE A 113 -10.60 -5.55 15.50
N CYS A 114 -11.34 -6.43 14.81
CA CYS A 114 -12.81 -6.53 14.98
C CYS A 114 -13.21 -6.78 16.42
N HIS A 115 -12.52 -7.69 17.12
CA HIS A 115 -12.81 -8.00 18.53
C HIS A 115 -12.58 -6.82 19.47
N ARG A 116 -11.65 -5.90 19.14
CA ARG A 116 -11.34 -4.74 19.98
C ARG A 116 -12.16 -3.50 19.66
N GLN A 117 -12.53 -3.32 18.40
CA GLN A 117 -13.07 -2.06 17.91
C GLN A 117 -14.34 -2.19 17.06
N GLY A 118 -14.88 -3.40 16.90
CA GLY A 118 -16.07 -3.64 16.09
C GLY A 118 -15.76 -3.79 14.60
N ARG A 119 -16.76 -3.48 13.78
CA ARG A 119 -16.66 -3.63 12.31
C ARG A 119 -15.54 -2.79 11.71
N ILE A 120 -14.80 -3.39 10.80
CA ILE A 120 -13.73 -2.72 10.04
C ILE A 120 -14.27 -2.29 8.67
N PRO A 121 -14.22 -1.00 8.33
CA PRO A 121 -14.54 -0.50 6.99
C PRO A 121 -13.63 -1.11 5.93
N ILE A 122 -14.20 -1.59 4.83
CA ILE A 122 -13.47 -1.99 3.62
C ILE A 122 -13.98 -1.19 2.42
N PHE A 123 -13.07 -0.66 1.64
CA PHE A 123 -13.33 0.14 0.45
C PHE A 123 -12.85 -0.63 -0.76
N ALA A 124 -13.74 -0.99 -1.66
CA ALA A 124 -13.44 -1.80 -2.84
C ALA A 124 -14.35 -1.43 -4.01
N ASP A 125 -13.88 -1.62 -5.24
CA ASP A 125 -14.77 -1.60 -6.38
C ASP A 125 -15.69 -2.83 -6.41
N GLN A 126 -16.72 -2.79 -7.22
CA GLN A 126 -17.73 -3.86 -7.28
C GLN A 126 -17.10 -5.23 -7.58
N ARG A 127 -16.14 -5.29 -8.51
CA ARG A 127 -15.50 -6.54 -8.92
C ARG A 127 -14.63 -7.12 -7.80
N THR A 128 -13.83 -6.30 -7.17
CA THR A 128 -13.00 -6.69 -6.01
C THR A 128 -13.88 -7.15 -4.86
N PHE A 129 -14.96 -6.41 -4.56
CA PHE A 129 -15.92 -6.79 -3.53
C PHE A 129 -16.54 -8.17 -3.79
N GLU A 130 -17.06 -8.43 -4.99
CA GLU A 130 -17.66 -9.73 -5.34
C GLU A 130 -16.64 -10.88 -5.22
N SER A 131 -15.40 -10.65 -5.65
CA SER A 131 -14.33 -11.65 -5.52
C SER A 131 -13.98 -11.94 -4.07
N VAL A 132 -13.83 -10.90 -3.24
CA VAL A 132 -13.54 -11.02 -1.80
C VAL A 132 -14.70 -11.71 -1.09
N LYS A 133 -15.95 -11.31 -1.37
CA LYS A 133 -17.16 -11.93 -0.81
C LYS A 133 -17.26 -13.41 -1.15
N LYS A 134 -16.92 -13.82 -2.36
CA LYS A 134 -16.92 -15.22 -2.77
C LYS A 134 -15.88 -16.04 -2.01
N ARG A 135 -14.67 -15.51 -1.82
CA ARG A 135 -13.56 -16.20 -1.13
C ARG A 135 -13.74 -16.26 0.38
N PHE A 136 -14.28 -15.21 0.96
CA PHE A 136 -14.48 -15.06 2.40
C PHE A 136 -15.96 -14.96 2.75
N TYR A 137 -16.82 -15.79 2.10
CA TYR A 137 -18.27 -15.74 2.23
C TYR A 137 -18.74 -15.65 3.69
N TYR A 138 -18.08 -16.38 4.59
CA TYR A 138 -18.40 -16.44 6.01
C TYR A 138 -18.24 -15.09 6.76
N ILE A 139 -17.45 -14.15 6.22
CA ILE A 139 -17.29 -12.80 6.76
C ILE A 139 -18.56 -11.98 6.47
N PHE A 140 -19.20 -12.23 5.34
CA PHE A 140 -20.34 -11.46 4.82
C PHE A 140 -21.68 -12.14 5.11
N GLU A 141 -21.68 -13.33 5.71
CA GLU A 141 -22.89 -14.06 6.05
C GLU A 141 -23.59 -13.42 7.24
N THR A 142 -24.90 -13.18 7.12
CA THR A 142 -25.73 -12.58 8.16
C THR A 142 -26.49 -13.63 8.96
N GLU A 143 -26.83 -14.76 8.33
CA GLU A 143 -27.50 -15.90 8.93
C GLU A 143 -26.49 -17.03 9.19
N ASN A 144 -26.62 -17.71 10.33
CA ASN A 144 -25.72 -18.82 10.72
C ASN A 144 -24.22 -18.47 10.74
N ARG A 145 -23.89 -17.22 10.96
CA ARG A 145 -22.52 -16.75 11.06
C ARG A 145 -21.79 -17.45 12.20
N TYR A 146 -20.62 -18.04 11.92
CA TYR A 146 -19.89 -18.69 12.99
C TYR A 146 -19.28 -17.63 13.97
N PRO A 147 -19.29 -17.94 15.29
CA PRO A 147 -18.72 -17.03 16.29
C PRO A 147 -17.23 -16.78 16.03
N GLY A 148 -16.83 -15.49 16.06
CA GLY A 148 -15.43 -15.10 15.85
C GLY A 148 -15.05 -14.82 14.41
N ALA A 149 -15.94 -14.93 13.43
CA ALA A 149 -15.68 -14.42 12.07
C ALA A 149 -15.42 -12.90 12.11
N PRO A 150 -14.49 -12.37 11.30
CA PRO A 150 -14.28 -10.93 11.22
C PRO A 150 -15.57 -10.20 10.83
N GLU A 151 -15.72 -8.97 11.30
CA GLU A 151 -16.84 -8.10 10.92
C GLU A 151 -16.35 -6.95 10.06
N VAL A 152 -16.98 -6.78 8.90
CA VAL A 152 -16.65 -5.71 7.97
C VAL A 152 -17.87 -4.85 7.67
N GLU A 153 -17.62 -3.58 7.35
CA GLU A 153 -18.56 -2.68 6.73
C GLU A 153 -18.08 -2.34 5.34
N THR A 154 -18.89 -2.58 4.31
CA THR A 154 -18.44 -2.46 2.91
C THR A 154 -18.85 -1.13 2.31
N PHE A 155 -17.88 -0.41 1.75
CA PHE A 155 -18.07 0.81 1.00
C PHE A 155 -17.64 0.56 -0.46
N LEU A 156 -18.62 0.58 -1.37
CA LEU A 156 -18.34 0.47 -2.79
C LEU A 156 -17.79 1.80 -3.31
N ILE A 157 -16.64 1.73 -3.98
CA ILE A 157 -15.95 2.87 -4.56
C ILE A 157 -15.78 2.68 -6.07
N SER A 158 -15.54 3.78 -6.80
CA SER A 158 -15.29 3.73 -8.24
C SER A 158 -14.24 4.77 -8.63
N GLU A 159 -13.62 4.60 -9.80
CA GLU A 159 -12.63 5.52 -10.36
C GLU A 159 -13.16 6.94 -10.58
N ASN A 160 -14.49 7.09 -10.69
CA ASN A 160 -15.13 8.37 -11.02
C ASN A 160 -15.62 9.17 -9.80
N GLN A 161 -15.51 8.59 -8.60
CA GLN A 161 -16.06 9.22 -7.40
C GLN A 161 -15.04 9.27 -6.28
N CYS A 162 -14.73 10.50 -5.84
CA CYS A 162 -13.95 10.70 -4.62
C CYS A 162 -14.75 10.28 -3.39
N PHE A 163 -14.05 9.77 -2.38
CA PHE A 163 -14.64 9.43 -1.08
C PHE A 163 -13.78 9.98 0.06
N THR A 164 -14.19 9.78 1.30
CA THR A 164 -13.48 10.29 2.47
C THR A 164 -13.14 9.15 3.43
N ILE A 165 -11.91 9.16 3.94
CA ILE A 165 -11.46 8.31 5.04
C ILE A 165 -10.99 9.21 6.18
N GLY A 166 -11.53 9.02 7.39
CA GLY A 166 -11.31 9.98 8.47
C GLY A 166 -11.69 11.41 8.04
N ASN A 167 -10.72 12.32 8.05
CA ASN A 167 -10.87 13.70 7.59
C ASN A 167 -10.18 14.00 6.25
N LYS A 168 -9.74 12.96 5.51
CA LYS A 168 -9.02 13.12 4.24
C LYS A 168 -9.82 12.64 3.05
N LYS A 169 -9.78 13.45 1.97
CA LYS A 169 -10.34 13.08 0.67
C LYS A 169 -9.43 12.08 -0.01
N VAL A 170 -10.01 11.01 -0.54
CA VAL A 170 -9.36 10.04 -1.41
C VAL A 170 -9.86 10.23 -2.83
N VAL A 171 -8.92 10.33 -3.76
CA VAL A 171 -9.20 10.37 -5.20
C VAL A 171 -8.75 9.03 -5.80
N PRO A 172 -9.67 8.18 -6.24
CA PRO A 172 -9.33 6.96 -6.96
C PRO A 172 -8.71 7.30 -8.32
N ILE A 173 -7.71 6.51 -8.69
CA ILE A 173 -6.98 6.62 -9.96
C ILE A 173 -7.21 5.31 -10.71
N LYS A 174 -7.74 5.39 -11.92
CA LYS A 174 -7.87 4.22 -12.79
C LYS A 174 -6.50 3.83 -13.32
N VAL A 175 -6.15 2.57 -13.11
CA VAL A 175 -4.88 1.98 -13.54
C VAL A 175 -5.19 0.70 -14.31
N MET A 176 -4.42 0.40 -15.34
CA MET A 176 -4.56 -0.84 -16.10
C MET A 176 -3.49 -1.84 -15.69
N HIS A 177 -3.93 -2.99 -15.16
CA HIS A 177 -3.12 -4.18 -14.90
C HIS A 177 -3.28 -5.16 -16.08
N GLY A 178 -2.46 -4.99 -17.09
CA GLY A 178 -2.73 -5.59 -18.40
C GLY A 178 -4.06 -5.08 -18.98
N LYS A 179 -5.04 -5.97 -19.12
CA LYS A 179 -6.39 -5.60 -19.59
C LYS A 179 -7.39 -5.34 -18.45
N MET A 180 -6.96 -5.50 -17.22
CA MET A 180 -7.81 -5.40 -16.04
C MET A 180 -7.72 -3.99 -15.43
N PRO A 181 -8.83 -3.23 -15.35
CA PRO A 181 -8.84 -1.98 -14.61
C PRO A 181 -8.76 -2.26 -13.11
N ILE A 182 -7.90 -1.52 -12.42
CA ILE A 182 -7.69 -1.57 -10.98
C ILE A 182 -7.62 -0.15 -10.42
N LEU A 183 -7.58 0.01 -9.10
CA LEU A 183 -7.54 1.32 -8.47
C LEU A 183 -6.18 1.62 -7.85
N GLY A 184 -5.65 2.80 -8.15
CA GLY A 184 -4.69 3.50 -7.30
C GLY A 184 -5.42 4.53 -6.43
N PHE A 185 -4.72 5.12 -5.47
CA PHE A 185 -5.31 6.08 -4.54
C PHE A 185 -4.42 7.31 -4.36
N ARG A 186 -5.04 8.49 -4.45
CA ARG A 186 -4.43 9.75 -4.01
C ARG A 186 -5.06 10.21 -2.70
N ILE A 187 -4.23 10.53 -1.73
CA ILE A 187 -4.61 11.09 -0.43
C ILE A 187 -3.74 12.33 -0.22
N ASP A 188 -4.34 13.53 -0.28
CA ASP A 188 -3.63 14.81 -0.33
C ASP A 188 -2.60 14.84 -1.47
N ASP A 189 -1.31 14.93 -1.17
CA ASP A 189 -0.19 14.95 -2.11
C ASP A 189 0.62 13.62 -2.12
N PHE A 190 0.06 12.58 -1.50
CA PHE A 190 0.52 11.19 -1.57
C PHE A 190 -0.27 10.41 -2.62
N VAL A 191 0.42 9.65 -3.45
CA VAL A 191 -0.19 8.73 -4.44
C VAL A 191 0.41 7.34 -4.28
N TYR A 192 -0.48 6.35 -4.25
CA TYR A 192 -0.14 4.93 -4.25
C TYR A 192 -0.73 4.24 -5.48
N ILE A 193 0.13 3.68 -6.30
CA ILE A 193 -0.19 2.88 -7.49
C ILE A 193 0.63 1.59 -7.42
N THR A 194 -0.03 0.45 -7.51
CA THR A 194 0.61 -0.85 -7.63
C THR A 194 0.08 -1.57 -8.86
N ASP A 195 0.77 -2.60 -9.34
CA ASP A 195 0.35 -3.49 -10.43
C ASP A 195 -0.01 -2.78 -11.74
N ALA A 196 0.50 -1.57 -11.93
CA ALA A 196 0.28 -0.79 -13.12
C ALA A 196 1.08 -1.34 -14.31
N LYS A 197 0.41 -1.48 -15.45
CA LYS A 197 1.01 -1.60 -16.79
C LYS A 197 0.79 -0.34 -17.60
N GLU A 198 -0.31 0.35 -17.35
CA GLU A 198 -0.67 1.57 -18.04
C GLU A 198 -1.50 2.48 -17.12
N VAL A 199 -1.29 3.78 -17.24
CA VAL A 199 -2.13 4.83 -16.65
C VAL A 199 -2.49 5.78 -17.78
N GLU A 200 -3.77 5.87 -18.09
CA GLU A 200 -4.27 6.71 -19.17
C GLU A 200 -3.92 8.18 -18.93
N ASP A 201 -3.68 8.94 -20.00
CA ASP A 201 -3.35 10.37 -19.90
C ASP A 201 -4.45 11.20 -19.23
N SER A 202 -5.70 10.76 -19.32
CA SER A 202 -6.85 11.35 -18.62
C SER A 202 -6.70 11.32 -17.09
N GLU A 203 -5.99 10.34 -16.54
CA GLU A 203 -5.72 10.19 -15.11
C GLU A 203 -4.57 11.08 -14.61
N LEU A 204 -3.70 11.58 -15.50
CA LEU A 204 -2.56 12.42 -15.13
C LEU A 204 -2.98 13.73 -14.45
N GLU A 205 -4.17 14.24 -14.73
CA GLU A 205 -4.71 15.41 -14.02
C GLU A 205 -4.85 15.17 -12.51
N LYS A 206 -5.21 13.94 -12.10
CA LYS A 206 -5.30 13.52 -10.71
C LYS A 206 -3.91 13.40 -10.04
N LEU A 207 -2.83 13.37 -10.84
CA LEU A 207 -1.44 13.20 -10.39
C LEU A 207 -0.63 14.50 -10.35
N LYS A 208 -1.25 15.65 -10.61
CA LYS A 208 -0.56 16.95 -10.54
C LYS A 208 -0.16 17.31 -9.09
N ASN A 209 1.02 17.90 -8.95
CA ASN A 209 1.56 18.38 -7.67
C ASN A 209 1.69 17.28 -6.60
N VAL A 210 1.97 16.06 -7.02
CA VAL A 210 2.26 14.95 -6.09
C VAL A 210 3.62 15.15 -5.44
N ARG A 211 3.66 15.04 -4.13
CA ARG A 211 4.90 15.11 -3.37
C ARG A 211 5.56 13.74 -3.27
N VAL A 212 4.79 12.72 -2.95
CA VAL A 212 5.28 11.33 -2.87
C VAL A 212 4.43 10.43 -3.76
N LEU A 213 5.09 9.79 -4.71
CA LEU A 213 4.51 8.75 -5.58
C LEU A 213 5.09 7.39 -5.17
N VAL A 214 4.21 6.42 -4.92
CA VAL A 214 4.56 5.00 -4.88
C VAL A 214 4.05 4.35 -6.14
N VAL A 215 4.92 3.64 -6.87
CA VAL A 215 4.56 2.96 -8.12
C VAL A 215 5.32 1.63 -8.24
N ASN A 216 4.71 0.63 -8.89
CA ASN A 216 5.38 -0.66 -9.09
C ASN A 216 6.54 -0.58 -10.10
N ALA A 217 7.57 -1.39 -9.87
CA ALA A 217 8.62 -1.70 -10.83
C ALA A 217 8.98 -3.18 -10.69
N LEU A 218 8.35 -4.03 -11.49
CA LEU A 218 8.40 -5.47 -11.28
C LEU A 218 9.80 -6.04 -11.52
N ARG A 219 10.43 -5.69 -12.65
CA ARG A 219 11.69 -6.26 -13.14
C ARG A 219 12.37 -5.36 -14.18
N GLN A 220 13.60 -5.74 -14.58
CA GLN A 220 14.36 -4.97 -15.59
C GLN A 220 13.72 -5.04 -16.99
N THR A 221 13.22 -6.21 -17.38
CA THR A 221 12.65 -6.44 -18.72
C THR A 221 11.16 -6.17 -18.75
N PRO A 222 10.57 -5.81 -19.91
CA PRO A 222 9.14 -5.61 -20.06
C PRO A 222 8.29 -6.80 -19.57
N HIS A 223 7.11 -6.50 -19.07
CA HIS A 223 6.11 -7.47 -18.62
C HIS A 223 4.73 -7.08 -19.15
N ASP A 224 3.85 -8.06 -19.42
CA ASP A 224 2.55 -7.80 -20.06
C ASP A 224 1.56 -7.06 -19.16
N THR A 225 1.70 -7.19 -17.84
CA THR A 225 0.74 -6.68 -16.87
C THR A 225 1.29 -5.69 -15.85
N HIS A 226 2.62 -5.48 -15.81
CA HIS A 226 3.27 -4.58 -14.86
C HIS A 226 4.30 -3.70 -15.55
N PHE A 227 4.55 -2.53 -15.02
CA PHE A 227 5.69 -1.73 -15.42
C PHE A 227 7.01 -2.46 -15.13
N SER A 228 7.91 -2.46 -16.12
CA SER A 228 9.34 -2.68 -15.91
C SER A 228 9.97 -1.45 -15.24
N LEU A 229 11.23 -1.55 -14.85
CA LEU A 229 11.95 -0.41 -14.27
C LEU A 229 11.95 0.81 -15.20
N SER A 230 12.27 0.62 -16.51
CA SER A 230 12.27 1.72 -17.48
C SER A 230 10.89 2.38 -17.62
N GLU A 231 9.83 1.58 -17.75
CA GLU A 231 8.45 2.11 -17.87
C GLU A 231 8.03 2.87 -16.61
N SER A 232 8.45 2.42 -15.43
CA SER A 232 8.19 3.13 -14.17
C SER A 232 8.92 4.47 -14.10
N LEU A 233 10.17 4.53 -14.57
CA LEU A 233 10.95 5.77 -14.64
C LEU A 233 10.34 6.76 -15.65
N ASP A 234 9.88 6.28 -16.80
CA ASP A 234 9.18 7.10 -17.80
C ASP A 234 7.87 7.67 -17.24
N PHE A 235 7.13 6.87 -16.47
CA PHE A 235 5.92 7.33 -15.79
C PHE A 235 6.23 8.37 -14.69
N ILE A 236 7.27 8.16 -13.89
CA ILE A 236 7.74 9.12 -12.88
C ILE A 236 8.14 10.46 -13.54
N GLU A 237 8.78 10.42 -14.70
CA GLU A 237 9.16 11.64 -15.45
C GLU A 237 7.93 12.41 -15.98
N LYS A 238 6.83 11.71 -16.31
CA LYS A 238 5.56 12.35 -16.68
C LYS A 238 4.88 13.01 -15.47
N VAL A 239 4.84 12.33 -14.31
CA VAL A 239 4.17 12.80 -13.08
C VAL A 239 4.97 13.88 -12.37
N LYS A 240 6.30 13.80 -12.39
CA LYS A 240 7.26 14.73 -11.74
C LYS A 240 7.01 14.89 -10.23
N PRO A 241 6.91 13.81 -9.45
CA PRO A 241 6.78 13.90 -8.01
C PRO A 241 8.07 14.45 -7.37
N GLN A 242 7.98 15.00 -6.16
CA GLN A 242 9.19 15.39 -5.43
C GLN A 242 10.04 14.17 -5.06
N LYS A 243 9.39 13.06 -4.67
CA LYS A 243 10.02 11.76 -4.42
C LYS A 243 9.15 10.64 -4.99
N ALA A 244 9.81 9.61 -5.54
CA ALA A 244 9.14 8.39 -5.97
C ALA A 244 9.73 7.18 -5.24
N TYR A 245 8.88 6.22 -4.90
CA TYR A 245 9.26 4.94 -4.30
C TYR A 245 8.76 3.79 -5.17
N LEU A 246 9.69 2.94 -5.58
CA LEU A 246 9.39 1.75 -6.39
C LEU A 246 9.01 0.59 -5.49
N THR A 247 7.90 -0.07 -5.79
CA THR A 247 7.35 -1.21 -5.03
C THR A 247 6.96 -2.37 -5.95
N HIS A 248 6.33 -3.42 -5.42
CA HIS A 248 5.92 -4.63 -6.14
C HIS A 248 7.07 -5.29 -6.91
N ILE A 249 8.18 -5.47 -6.22
CA ILE A 249 9.47 -5.86 -6.77
C ILE A 249 9.61 -7.38 -6.81
N SER A 250 10.05 -7.92 -7.94
CA SER A 250 10.46 -9.33 -8.09
C SER A 250 11.97 -9.50 -7.97
N PRO A 251 12.48 -10.74 -7.79
CA PRO A 251 13.93 -11.00 -7.82
C PRO A 251 14.60 -10.56 -9.12
N MET A 252 13.84 -10.54 -10.23
CA MET A 252 14.32 -10.15 -11.56
C MET A 252 14.59 -8.64 -11.72
N LEU A 253 14.28 -7.83 -10.72
CA LEU A 253 14.71 -6.43 -10.69
C LEU A 253 16.20 -6.32 -10.35
N GLY A 254 16.71 -7.20 -9.49
CA GLY A 254 18.09 -7.23 -9.02
C GLY A 254 18.21 -6.91 -7.52
N PHE A 255 19.46 -6.90 -7.03
CA PHE A 255 19.75 -6.58 -5.64
C PHE A 255 19.41 -5.13 -5.31
N HIS A 256 18.76 -4.90 -4.17
CA HIS A 256 18.36 -3.56 -3.71
C HIS A 256 19.52 -2.54 -3.81
N LYS A 257 20.67 -2.90 -3.25
CA LYS A 257 21.84 -2.02 -3.19
C LYS A 257 22.37 -1.64 -4.57
N GLU A 258 22.34 -2.56 -5.53
CA GLU A 258 22.88 -2.33 -6.88
C GLU A 258 21.90 -1.49 -7.70
N VAL A 259 20.62 -1.84 -7.71
CA VAL A 259 19.60 -1.09 -8.44
C VAL A 259 19.46 0.33 -7.90
N GLN A 260 19.47 0.53 -6.57
CA GLN A 260 19.37 1.86 -5.97
C GLN A 260 20.45 2.83 -6.47
N LYS A 261 21.66 2.36 -6.77
CA LYS A 261 22.75 3.21 -7.30
C LYS A 261 22.50 3.73 -8.71
N THR A 262 21.65 3.06 -9.48
CA THR A 262 21.35 3.42 -10.88
C THR A 262 20.15 4.35 -11.02
N LEU A 263 19.37 4.55 -9.95
CA LEU A 263 18.15 5.35 -9.97
C LEU A 263 18.43 6.86 -9.96
N PRO A 264 17.53 7.67 -10.53
CA PRO A 264 17.55 9.12 -10.38
C PRO A 264 17.55 9.54 -8.90
N LYS A 265 18.10 10.71 -8.59
CA LYS A 265 18.32 11.19 -7.22
C LYS A 265 17.06 11.23 -6.33
N ASN A 266 15.88 11.43 -6.93
CA ASN A 266 14.59 11.51 -6.24
C ASN A 266 13.78 10.19 -6.33
N VAL A 267 14.36 9.11 -6.84
CA VAL A 267 13.73 7.81 -6.97
C VAL A 267 14.41 6.79 -6.06
N PHE A 268 13.62 6.07 -5.29
CA PHE A 268 14.11 5.12 -4.28
C PHE A 268 13.43 3.76 -4.45
N LEU A 269 14.15 2.67 -4.22
CA LEU A 269 13.51 1.38 -3.98
C LEU A 269 12.91 1.39 -2.58
N ALA A 270 11.62 1.13 -2.49
CA ALA A 270 11.01 0.82 -1.20
C ALA A 270 11.57 -0.51 -0.65
N TYR A 271 11.51 -0.69 0.66
CA TYR A 271 11.83 -1.92 1.36
C TYR A 271 10.90 -2.06 2.57
N ASP A 272 10.73 -3.28 3.03
CA ASP A 272 9.81 -3.57 4.14
C ASP A 272 10.23 -2.84 5.42
N ASN A 273 9.26 -2.26 6.11
CA ASN A 273 9.42 -1.40 7.28
C ASN A 273 10.05 0.00 6.99
N LEU A 274 10.17 0.42 5.73
CA LEU A 274 10.50 1.81 5.42
C LEU A 274 9.35 2.72 5.89
N ILE A 275 9.71 3.82 6.55
CA ILE A 275 8.76 4.85 6.99
C ILE A 275 9.06 6.15 6.25
N VAL A 276 8.04 6.75 5.65
CA VAL A 276 8.11 8.04 4.98
C VAL A 276 7.16 9.00 5.65
N ASP A 277 7.71 10.09 6.18
CA ASP A 277 6.93 11.20 6.72
C ASP A 277 6.66 12.24 5.63
N MET A 278 5.40 12.67 5.52
CA MET A 278 4.97 13.70 4.57
C MET A 278 5.11 15.11 5.18
N ASN A 279 6.30 15.40 5.74
CA ASN A 279 6.63 16.74 6.30
C ASN A 279 6.91 17.77 5.21
#